data_32c1260ad730c3fcc860eb0db93eff9b
#
_entry.id   32c1260ad730c3fcc860eb0db93eff9b
#
_cell.length_a   1.000
_cell.length_b   1.000
_cell.length_c   1.000
_cell.angle_alpha   90.00
_cell.angle_beta   90.00
_cell.angle_gamma   90.00
#
_symmetry.space_group_name_H-M   'P 1'
#
loop_
_entity.id
_entity.type
_entity.pdbx_description
1 polymer ?
#
loop_
_entity_poly.entity_id
_entity_poly.type
_entity_poly.pdbx_seq_one_letter_code
_entity_poly.pdbx_strand_id
1 'polypeptide(L)'
;MQEFIKIFNGYRHAYGIADWTNAVVDPENGKKKPVYRWNYEEFTDVIYQEHLEGNISVGIQPTNEKGSAIFGVIDVDPKQYENFDKQFYLETIQEYKLPLVPIESKSGGLHLYLFMNEFVQSTVIVSFLSNLLPLFNLKPDCEIFPKQTQLTKDPETGIMKPGQFINLPYYGGQRRAVNIDGTFFTLEQFIKVADANITTVEELKTLTEDMEKQSMEGVDEDFLEGPPCLALISKISGQDNFDGKDRFMYNYHVFVKMKYGDTWEQKVKNAPVKYFAREHANAWDD
;
A
#
# COMPACT_ATOMS: atom_id res chain seq x y z
N MET A 1 -4.13 26.14 -5.07
CA MET A 1 -4.32 25.95 -3.61
C MET A 1 -5.63 25.23 -3.28
N GLN A 2 -6.80 25.69 -3.71
CA GLN A 2 -8.08 25.05 -3.36
C GLN A 2 -8.16 23.57 -3.76
N GLU A 3 -7.64 23.18 -4.94
CA GLU A 3 -7.61 21.79 -5.36
C GLU A 3 -6.66 20.95 -4.47
N PHE A 4 -5.54 21.52 -4.01
CA PHE A 4 -4.64 20.84 -3.07
C PHE A 4 -5.34 20.58 -1.73
N ILE A 5 -6.06 21.58 -1.20
CA ILE A 5 -6.84 21.44 0.03
C ILE A 5 -7.94 20.37 -0.14
N LYS A 6 -8.58 20.32 -1.29
CA LYS A 6 -9.65 19.36 -1.59
C LYS A 6 -9.15 17.92 -1.54
N ILE A 7 -8.02 17.61 -2.20
CA ILE A 7 -7.49 16.24 -2.25
C ILE A 7 -6.77 15.80 -0.96
N PHE A 8 -6.26 16.74 -0.15
CA PHE A 8 -5.65 16.49 1.15
C PHE A 8 -6.54 16.90 2.32
N ASN A 9 -7.83 16.64 2.20
CA ASN A 9 -8.76 16.90 3.30
C ASN A 9 -8.87 15.66 4.22
N GLY A 10 -9.13 15.90 5.51
CA GLY A 10 -9.24 14.85 6.53
C GLY A 10 -9.75 15.44 7.84
N TYR A 11 -9.10 15.09 8.98
CA TYR A 11 -9.39 15.66 10.28
C TYR A 11 -8.92 17.11 10.35
N ARG A 12 -9.85 18.04 10.64
CA ARG A 12 -9.60 19.50 10.57
C ARG A 12 -9.39 20.16 11.92
N HIS A 13 -9.69 19.49 13.05
CA HIS A 13 -9.61 20.09 14.39
C HIS A 13 -8.22 19.97 15.03
N ALA A 14 -7.26 19.40 14.33
CA ALA A 14 -5.86 19.39 14.69
C ALA A 14 -5.00 19.11 13.46
N TYR A 15 -3.73 19.48 13.50
CA TYR A 15 -2.75 19.13 12.48
C TYR A 15 -1.40 18.77 13.11
N GLY A 16 -0.68 17.88 12.44
CA GLY A 16 0.66 17.49 12.85
C GLY A 16 1.68 18.57 12.47
N ILE A 17 2.67 18.80 13.33
CA ILE A 17 3.80 19.68 13.03
C ILE A 17 5.13 19.01 13.31
N ALA A 18 6.15 19.38 12.53
CA ALA A 18 7.53 19.03 12.79
C ALA A 18 8.18 20.14 13.62
N ASP A 19 8.27 19.95 14.92
CA ASP A 19 8.83 20.92 15.87
C ASP A 19 10.36 20.84 15.90
N TRP A 20 11.00 21.77 15.20
CA TRP A 20 12.45 21.90 15.16
C TRP A 20 13.04 22.62 16.37
N THR A 21 12.22 23.36 17.15
CA THR A 21 12.66 24.07 18.36
C THR A 21 13.08 23.07 19.42
N ASN A 22 12.34 21.96 19.51
CA ASN A 22 12.60 20.85 20.41
C ASN A 22 13.28 19.66 19.71
N ALA A 23 14.02 19.93 18.64
CA ALA A 23 14.69 18.88 17.86
C ALA A 23 15.66 18.04 18.74
N VAL A 24 15.61 16.74 18.57
CA VAL A 24 16.50 15.79 19.25
C VAL A 24 17.63 15.37 18.32
N VAL A 25 18.80 15.05 18.90
CA VAL A 25 19.91 14.50 18.13
C VAL A 25 19.72 13.00 18.01
N ASP A 26 19.70 12.51 16.78
CA ASP A 26 19.68 11.08 16.50
C ASP A 26 20.99 10.43 16.96
N PRO A 27 20.95 9.47 17.90
CA PRO A 27 22.14 8.84 18.44
C PRO A 27 22.92 8.01 17.41
N GLU A 28 22.27 7.55 16.32
CA GLU A 28 22.89 6.71 15.31
C GLU A 28 23.74 7.50 14.31
N ASN A 29 23.33 8.73 13.98
CA ASN A 29 23.98 9.49 12.91
C ASN A 29 24.31 10.95 13.29
N GLY A 30 24.02 11.38 14.52
CA GLY A 30 24.29 12.72 15.04
C GLY A 30 23.45 13.85 14.40
N LYS A 31 22.48 13.53 13.55
CA LYS A 31 21.64 14.54 12.88
C LYS A 31 20.49 14.98 13.78
N LYS A 32 20.15 16.26 13.71
CA LYS A 32 18.94 16.75 14.37
C LYS A 32 17.70 16.25 13.66
N LYS A 33 16.76 15.71 14.45
CA LYS A 33 15.41 15.30 14.00
C LYS A 33 14.37 16.15 14.72
N PRO A 34 13.33 16.65 14.05
CA PRO A 34 12.24 17.37 14.71
C PRO A 34 11.45 16.41 15.59
N VAL A 35 10.86 16.93 16.63
CA VAL A 35 9.82 16.22 17.40
C VAL A 35 8.49 16.41 16.65
N TYR A 36 7.83 15.32 16.32
CA TYR A 36 6.50 15.37 15.72
C TYR A 36 5.45 15.45 16.82
N ARG A 37 4.55 16.45 16.74
CA ARG A 37 3.47 16.62 17.70
C ARG A 37 2.21 17.16 17.04
N TRP A 38 1.09 16.99 17.70
CA TRP A 38 -0.18 17.60 17.32
C TRP A 38 -0.26 19.05 17.77
N ASN A 39 -0.75 19.93 16.89
CA ASN A 39 -1.29 21.21 17.22
C ASN A 39 -2.82 21.10 17.22
N TYR A 40 -3.45 21.32 18.38
CA TYR A 40 -4.90 21.20 18.57
C TYR A 40 -5.61 22.52 18.25
N GLU A 41 -5.32 23.04 17.08
CA GLU A 41 -5.98 24.18 16.47
C GLU A 41 -6.62 23.75 15.15
N GLU A 42 -7.59 24.52 14.67
CA GLU A 42 -8.25 24.23 13.40
C GLU A 42 -7.24 24.28 12.23
N PHE A 43 -7.25 23.25 11.40
CA PHE A 43 -6.43 23.16 10.20
C PHE A 43 -7.07 23.96 9.07
N THR A 44 -6.83 25.28 9.07
CA THR A 44 -7.40 26.24 8.14
C THR A 44 -6.66 26.26 6.79
N ASP A 45 -7.28 26.89 5.80
CA ASP A 45 -6.66 27.10 4.48
C ASP A 45 -5.36 27.91 4.55
N VAL A 46 -5.24 28.80 5.57
CA VAL A 46 -4.01 29.57 5.82
C VAL A 46 -2.85 28.62 6.18
N ILE A 47 -3.09 27.59 6.97
CA ILE A 47 -2.05 26.63 7.37
C ILE A 47 -1.57 25.82 6.15
N TYR A 48 -2.46 25.47 5.20
CA TYR A 48 -2.03 24.86 3.93
C TYR A 48 -1.17 25.83 3.10
N GLN A 49 -1.51 27.11 3.08
CA GLN A 49 -0.70 28.11 2.39
C GLN A 49 0.70 28.23 3.01
N GLU A 50 0.79 28.39 4.33
CA GLU A 50 2.06 28.42 5.08
C GLU A 50 2.93 27.17 4.81
N HIS A 51 2.27 26.01 4.66
CA HIS A 51 2.95 24.76 4.30
C HIS A 51 3.54 24.84 2.89
N LEU A 52 2.76 25.22 1.90
CA LEU A 52 3.21 25.32 0.51
C LEU A 52 4.30 26.38 0.32
N GLU A 53 4.26 27.46 1.10
CA GLU A 53 5.29 28.49 1.14
C GLU A 53 6.57 28.06 1.86
N GLY A 54 6.53 26.95 2.62
CA GLY A 54 7.68 26.41 3.34
C GLY A 54 7.88 27.01 4.75
N ASN A 55 6.89 27.73 5.29
CA ASN A 55 6.96 28.33 6.61
C ASN A 55 6.72 27.31 7.72
N ILE A 56 5.73 26.40 7.55
CA ILE A 56 5.37 25.36 8.51
C ILE A 56 5.23 24.01 7.81
N SER A 57 6.03 23.01 8.19
CA SER A 57 5.82 21.64 7.71
C SER A 57 4.71 20.97 8.50
N VAL A 58 3.58 20.71 7.85
CA VAL A 58 2.40 20.13 8.49
C VAL A 58 2.08 18.73 7.97
N GLY A 59 1.35 17.98 8.79
CA GLY A 59 0.77 16.71 8.45
C GLY A 59 -0.71 16.66 8.80
N ILE A 60 -1.44 15.77 8.18
CA ILE A 60 -2.87 15.58 8.38
C ILE A 60 -3.19 14.13 8.73
N GLN A 61 -4.19 13.92 9.60
CA GLN A 61 -4.86 12.63 9.75
C GLN A 61 -5.87 12.49 8.61
N PRO A 62 -5.73 11.49 7.73
CA PRO A 62 -6.66 11.33 6.61
C PRO A 62 -8.09 11.01 7.05
N THR A 63 -8.26 10.24 8.14
CA THR A 63 -9.59 9.88 8.66
C THR A 63 -10.23 11.06 9.39
N ASN A 64 -11.43 11.43 8.97
CA ASN A 64 -12.26 12.44 9.63
C ASN A 64 -13.06 11.85 10.82
N GLU A 65 -13.88 12.68 11.48
CA GLU A 65 -14.67 12.30 12.65
C GLU A 65 -15.73 11.22 12.38
N LYS A 66 -16.07 11.00 11.08
CA LYS A 66 -17.04 9.99 10.64
C LYS A 66 -16.39 8.66 10.28
N GLY A 67 -15.08 8.52 10.46
CA GLY A 67 -14.33 7.33 10.06
C GLY A 67 -14.12 7.23 8.55
N SER A 68 -14.20 8.36 7.83
CA SER A 68 -14.07 8.42 6.38
C SER A 68 -12.82 9.19 5.97
N ALA A 69 -12.25 8.84 4.83
CA ALA A 69 -11.09 9.51 4.24
C ALA A 69 -11.31 9.76 2.74
N ILE A 70 -10.62 10.75 2.19
CA ILE A 70 -10.63 11.07 0.75
C ILE A 70 -9.33 10.68 0.08
N PHE A 71 -8.33 10.30 0.84
CA PHE A 71 -7.06 9.79 0.34
C PHE A 71 -6.46 8.76 1.29
N GLY A 72 -5.56 7.94 0.75
CA GLY A 72 -4.71 7.03 1.52
C GLY A 72 -3.31 6.99 0.97
N VAL A 73 -2.38 6.38 1.70
CA VAL A 73 -0.96 6.35 1.36
C VAL A 73 -0.34 5.03 1.76
N ILE A 74 0.47 4.44 0.88
CA ILE A 74 1.48 3.45 1.27
C ILE A 74 2.79 4.21 1.50
N ASP A 75 3.38 4.14 2.70
CA ASP A 75 4.66 4.78 3.03
C ASP A 75 5.80 3.77 2.85
N VAL A 76 6.55 3.91 1.76
CA VAL A 76 7.67 3.04 1.43
C VAL A 76 8.98 3.65 1.92
N ASP A 77 9.43 3.25 3.12
CA ASP A 77 10.72 3.70 3.67
C ASP A 77 11.86 2.84 3.10
N PRO A 78 12.83 3.42 2.36
CA PRO A 78 13.94 2.69 1.77
C PRO A 78 14.81 1.94 2.77
N LYS A 79 14.81 2.35 4.04
CA LYS A 79 15.58 1.67 5.09
C LYS A 79 15.04 0.28 5.47
N GLN A 80 13.78 -0.01 5.11
CA GLN A 80 13.14 -1.28 5.40
C GLN A 80 13.40 -2.34 4.32
N TYR A 81 13.98 -1.94 3.17
CA TYR A 81 14.15 -2.77 1.98
C TYR A 81 15.58 -2.69 1.45
N GLU A 82 16.31 -3.81 1.43
CA GLU A 82 17.71 -3.89 1.00
C GLU A 82 17.92 -3.44 -0.45
N ASN A 83 16.95 -3.73 -1.33
CA ASN A 83 17.00 -3.43 -2.76
C ASN A 83 15.90 -2.43 -3.14
N PHE A 84 15.79 -1.31 -2.41
CA PHE A 84 14.83 -0.28 -2.76
C PHE A 84 15.16 0.36 -4.11
N ASP A 85 14.28 0.15 -5.08
CA ASP A 85 14.38 0.73 -6.43
C ASP A 85 13.11 1.53 -6.74
N LYS A 86 13.22 2.85 -6.80
CA LYS A 86 12.11 3.74 -7.13
C LYS A 86 11.48 3.39 -8.48
N GLN A 87 12.31 3.05 -9.47
CA GLN A 87 11.86 2.80 -10.83
C GLN A 87 10.90 1.60 -10.88
N PHE A 88 11.16 0.55 -10.11
CA PHE A 88 10.28 -0.60 -9.98
C PHE A 88 8.85 -0.20 -9.57
N TYR A 89 8.70 0.71 -8.59
CA TYR A 89 7.38 1.19 -8.15
C TYR A 89 6.66 2.00 -9.23
N LEU A 90 7.40 2.86 -9.95
CA LEU A 90 6.85 3.68 -11.02
C LEU A 90 6.37 2.81 -12.19
N GLU A 91 7.17 1.85 -12.61
CA GLU A 91 6.85 0.89 -13.68
C GLU A 91 5.65 0.00 -13.29
N THR A 92 5.61 -0.50 -12.05
CA THR A 92 4.49 -1.31 -11.55
C THR A 92 3.17 -0.51 -11.57
N ILE A 93 3.19 0.76 -11.11
CA ILE A 93 2.00 1.63 -11.18
C ILE A 93 1.51 1.77 -12.62
N GLN A 94 2.42 1.98 -13.56
CA GLN A 94 2.09 2.14 -14.98
C GLN A 94 1.58 0.84 -15.61
N GLU A 95 2.28 -0.27 -15.36
CA GLU A 95 1.94 -1.60 -15.92
C GLU A 95 0.52 -2.04 -15.51
N TYR A 96 0.21 -1.92 -14.24
CA TYR A 96 -1.09 -2.31 -13.70
C TYR A 96 -2.13 -1.18 -13.73
N LYS A 97 -1.78 -0.01 -14.28
CA LYS A 97 -2.66 1.17 -14.38
C LYS A 97 -3.28 1.54 -13.03
N LEU A 98 -2.48 1.44 -11.97
CA LEU A 98 -2.96 1.74 -10.62
C LEU A 98 -3.25 3.25 -10.47
N PRO A 99 -4.35 3.64 -9.83
CA PRO A 99 -4.69 5.06 -9.60
C PRO A 99 -3.86 5.63 -8.43
N LEU A 100 -2.54 5.42 -8.49
CA LEU A 100 -1.60 5.85 -7.46
C LEU A 100 -0.70 6.97 -8.00
N VAL A 101 -0.50 7.99 -7.17
CA VAL A 101 0.44 9.08 -7.46
C VAL A 101 1.65 8.95 -6.55
N PRO A 102 2.84 8.59 -7.09
CA PRO A 102 4.05 8.46 -6.30
C PRO A 102 4.63 9.84 -5.98
N ILE A 103 4.95 10.06 -4.71
CA ILE A 103 5.54 11.30 -4.19
C ILE A 103 6.80 10.96 -3.41
N GLU A 104 7.90 11.66 -3.67
CA GLU A 104 9.14 11.45 -2.94
C GLU A 104 8.99 11.82 -1.46
N SER A 105 9.36 10.91 -0.56
CA SER A 105 9.39 11.18 0.87
C SER A 105 10.66 11.91 1.29
N LYS A 106 10.67 12.48 2.51
CA LYS A 106 11.83 13.18 3.06
C LYS A 106 13.07 12.28 3.19
N SER A 107 12.88 10.98 3.38
CA SER A 107 13.96 9.98 3.52
C SER A 107 14.49 9.47 2.18
N GLY A 108 13.95 9.95 1.06
CA GLY A 108 14.28 9.46 -0.27
C GLY A 108 13.48 8.23 -0.71
N GLY A 109 12.51 7.80 0.08
CA GLY A 109 11.52 6.77 -0.26
C GLY A 109 10.36 7.34 -1.07
N LEU A 110 9.25 6.59 -1.10
CA LEU A 110 8.03 6.95 -1.81
C LEU A 110 6.82 6.89 -0.90
N HIS A 111 5.96 7.88 -1.02
CA HIS A 111 4.57 7.83 -0.60
C HIS A 111 3.70 7.59 -1.83
N LEU A 112 3.00 6.46 -1.88
CA LEU A 112 2.10 6.12 -2.99
C LEU A 112 0.69 6.55 -2.59
N TYR A 113 0.23 7.67 -3.13
CA TYR A 113 -1.05 8.29 -2.79
C TYR A 113 -2.19 7.76 -3.66
N LEU A 114 -3.26 7.34 -3.02
CA LEU A 114 -4.57 7.07 -3.61
C LEU A 114 -5.51 8.23 -3.28
N PHE A 115 -6.20 8.78 -4.29
CA PHE A 115 -7.18 9.85 -4.13
C PHE A 115 -8.57 9.36 -4.52
N MET A 116 -9.58 9.67 -3.68
CA MET A 116 -10.97 9.31 -3.92
C MET A 116 -11.76 10.53 -4.38
N ASN A 117 -12.81 10.30 -5.17
CA ASN A 117 -13.71 11.35 -5.64
C ASN A 117 -14.55 11.97 -4.51
N GLU A 118 -14.76 11.23 -3.42
CA GLU A 118 -15.52 11.63 -2.25
C GLU A 118 -14.97 10.96 -0.97
N PHE A 119 -15.46 11.38 0.18
CA PHE A 119 -15.13 10.72 1.45
C PHE A 119 -15.77 9.33 1.52
N VAL A 120 -14.94 8.30 1.58
CA VAL A 120 -15.36 6.89 1.74
C VAL A 120 -14.91 6.36 3.09
N GLN A 121 -15.49 5.24 3.56
CA GLN A 121 -15.02 4.60 4.80
C GLN A 121 -13.52 4.33 4.70
N SER A 122 -12.76 4.76 5.70
CA SER A 122 -11.29 4.61 5.71
C SER A 122 -10.84 3.17 5.56
N THR A 123 -11.64 2.21 6.02
CA THR A 123 -11.39 0.76 5.85
C THR A 123 -11.34 0.33 4.38
N VAL A 124 -12.12 0.95 3.49
CA VAL A 124 -12.12 0.65 2.05
C VAL A 124 -10.75 1.01 1.45
N ILE A 125 -10.24 2.20 1.76
CA ILE A 125 -8.93 2.67 1.30
C ILE A 125 -7.82 1.76 1.83
N VAL A 126 -7.81 1.50 3.14
CA VAL A 126 -6.78 0.67 3.78
C VAL A 126 -6.80 -0.74 3.21
N SER A 127 -7.98 -1.34 3.02
CA SER A 127 -8.11 -2.69 2.43
C SER A 127 -7.55 -2.73 1.01
N PHE A 128 -7.92 -1.78 0.16
CA PHE A 128 -7.39 -1.71 -1.21
C PHE A 128 -5.86 -1.56 -1.22
N LEU A 129 -5.31 -0.62 -0.46
CA LEU A 129 -3.86 -0.39 -0.41
C LEU A 129 -3.11 -1.61 0.17
N SER A 130 -3.70 -2.31 1.16
CA SER A 130 -3.11 -3.54 1.71
C SER A 130 -3.03 -4.66 0.69
N ASN A 131 -4.02 -4.78 -0.20
CA ASN A 131 -4.02 -5.77 -1.28
C ASN A 131 -2.94 -5.51 -2.33
N LEU A 132 -2.43 -4.27 -2.42
CA LEU A 132 -1.34 -3.92 -3.33
C LEU A 132 0.06 -4.24 -2.78
N LEU A 133 0.23 -4.46 -1.47
CA LEU A 133 1.55 -4.70 -0.87
C LEU A 133 2.34 -5.84 -1.53
N PRO A 134 1.73 -7.01 -1.82
CA PRO A 134 2.45 -8.09 -2.50
C PRO A 134 2.91 -7.71 -3.91
N LEU A 135 2.13 -6.92 -4.64
CA LEU A 135 2.46 -6.47 -5.99
C LEU A 135 3.73 -5.60 -6.02
N PHE A 136 3.92 -4.82 -4.97
CA PHE A 136 5.10 -3.99 -4.77
C PHE A 136 6.25 -4.68 -4.01
N ASN A 137 6.15 -5.99 -3.74
CA ASN A 137 7.10 -6.73 -2.89
C ASN A 137 7.28 -6.11 -1.50
N LEU A 138 6.24 -5.48 -0.98
CA LEU A 138 6.25 -4.85 0.34
C LEU A 138 5.85 -5.85 1.43
N LYS A 139 6.42 -5.64 2.62
CA LYS A 139 6.10 -6.45 3.79
C LYS A 139 4.66 -6.22 4.25
N PRO A 140 4.01 -7.21 4.90
CA PRO A 140 2.63 -7.04 5.42
C PRO A 140 2.49 -5.94 6.48
N ASP A 141 3.58 -5.56 7.16
CA ASP A 141 3.65 -4.50 8.16
C ASP A 141 4.09 -3.13 7.60
N CYS A 142 4.16 -3.01 6.26
CA CYS A 142 4.40 -1.73 5.60
C CYS A 142 3.35 -0.69 6.05
N GLU A 143 3.81 0.53 6.30
CA GLU A 143 2.94 1.58 6.82
C GLU A 143 1.91 2.04 5.79
N ILE A 144 0.63 1.92 6.15
CA ILE A 144 -0.50 2.43 5.34
C ILE A 144 -1.23 3.50 6.15
N PHE A 145 -1.55 4.61 5.50
CA PHE A 145 -2.41 5.65 6.03
C PHE A 145 -3.76 5.67 5.31
N PRO A 146 -4.85 5.94 6.03
CA PRO A 146 -4.91 6.22 7.48
C PRO A 146 -4.57 5.01 8.33
N LYS A 147 -3.73 5.19 9.36
CA LYS A 147 -3.44 4.11 10.34
C LYS A 147 -4.62 3.86 11.29
N GLN A 148 -5.43 4.87 11.56
CA GLN A 148 -6.66 4.77 12.33
C GLN A 148 -7.84 4.95 11.38
N THR A 149 -8.64 3.92 11.21
CA THR A 149 -9.86 3.96 10.39
C THR A 149 -11.07 4.51 11.15
N GLN A 150 -10.95 4.64 12.48
CA GLN A 150 -11.91 5.27 13.36
C GLN A 150 -11.15 6.13 14.38
N LEU A 151 -11.62 7.34 14.60
CA LEU A 151 -11.09 8.20 15.65
C LEU A 151 -11.84 7.97 16.95
N THR A 152 -11.12 7.96 18.07
CA THR A 152 -11.69 7.77 19.41
C THR A 152 -11.67 9.08 20.19
N LYS A 153 -12.65 9.27 21.06
CA LYS A 153 -12.65 10.37 22.01
C LYS A 153 -11.88 9.99 23.27
N ASP A 154 -11.16 10.96 23.79
CA ASP A 154 -10.60 10.84 25.12
C ASP A 154 -11.75 10.75 26.15
N PRO A 155 -11.78 9.71 27.01
CA PRO A 155 -12.89 9.49 27.91
C PRO A 155 -13.02 10.58 29.01
N GLU A 156 -11.94 11.27 29.36
CA GLU A 156 -11.92 12.27 30.40
C GLU A 156 -12.29 13.68 29.88
N THR A 157 -11.73 14.02 28.69
CA THR A 157 -11.88 15.37 28.12
C THR A 157 -12.96 15.44 27.04
N GLY A 158 -13.40 14.31 26.50
CA GLY A 158 -14.31 14.24 25.35
C GLY A 158 -13.68 14.72 24.03
N ILE A 159 -12.41 15.12 24.04
CA ILE A 159 -11.68 15.59 22.86
C ILE A 159 -11.34 14.40 21.96
N MET A 160 -11.50 14.57 20.66
CA MET A 160 -11.14 13.54 19.68
C MET A 160 -9.61 13.36 19.65
N LYS A 161 -9.16 12.10 19.75
CA LYS A 161 -7.75 11.73 19.56
C LYS A 161 -7.49 11.53 18.07
N PRO A 162 -6.69 12.38 17.43
CA PRO A 162 -6.52 12.33 15.98
C PRO A 162 -5.65 11.17 15.48
N GLY A 163 -4.98 10.42 16.36
CA GLY A 163 -4.14 9.28 15.98
C GLY A 163 -2.81 9.69 15.32
N GLN A 164 -2.44 9.07 14.21
CA GLN A 164 -1.19 9.37 13.50
C GLN A 164 -1.47 10.16 12.22
N PHE A 165 -0.61 11.13 11.93
CA PHE A 165 -0.70 11.94 10.72
C PHE A 165 0.35 11.55 9.70
N ILE A 166 0.08 11.81 8.43
CA ILE A 166 1.05 11.80 7.33
C ILE A 166 1.46 13.22 6.98
N ASN A 167 2.75 13.46 6.81
CA ASN A 167 3.25 14.77 6.38
C ASN A 167 2.78 15.07 4.95
N LEU A 168 2.23 16.28 4.74
CA LEU A 168 1.81 16.71 3.42
C LEU A 168 3.02 16.89 2.47
N PRO A 169 2.84 16.63 1.18
CA PRO A 169 3.83 16.91 0.16
C PRO A 169 3.91 18.40 -0.18
N TYR A 170 4.88 18.78 -1.02
CA TYR A 170 5.09 20.13 -1.53
C TYR A 170 5.43 21.19 -0.47
N TYR A 171 5.93 20.80 0.68
CA TYR A 171 6.45 21.73 1.68
C TYR A 171 7.58 22.60 1.08
N GLY A 172 7.33 23.89 0.87
CA GLY A 172 8.30 24.79 0.25
C GLY A 172 8.83 24.28 -1.10
N GLY A 173 8.01 23.56 -1.87
CA GLY A 173 8.39 22.95 -3.15
C GLY A 173 9.23 21.69 -3.04
N GLN A 174 9.39 21.11 -1.86
CA GLN A 174 10.04 19.82 -1.61
C GLN A 174 9.01 18.66 -1.58
N ARG A 175 9.48 17.43 -1.52
CA ARG A 175 8.60 16.24 -1.46
C ARG A 175 7.61 16.23 -2.62
N ARG A 176 8.16 16.25 -3.82
CA ARG A 176 7.37 16.38 -5.06
C ARG A 176 6.94 15.04 -5.61
N ALA A 177 5.84 15.06 -6.36
CA ALA A 177 5.42 13.91 -7.15
C ALA A 177 6.45 13.59 -8.23
N VAL A 178 6.63 12.29 -8.49
CA VAL A 178 7.64 11.73 -9.37
C VAL A 178 6.97 11.21 -10.64
N ASN A 179 7.50 11.58 -11.80
CA ASN A 179 7.08 11.05 -13.09
C ASN A 179 7.79 9.70 -13.37
N ILE A 180 7.24 8.93 -14.33
CA ILE A 180 7.82 7.64 -14.75
C ILE A 180 9.28 7.72 -15.20
N ASP A 181 9.71 8.84 -15.74
CA ASP A 181 11.08 9.10 -16.14
C ASP A 181 11.99 9.59 -14.99
N GLY A 182 11.48 9.59 -13.76
CA GLY A 182 12.19 10.05 -12.56
C GLY A 182 12.23 11.57 -12.39
N THR A 183 11.65 12.35 -13.29
CA THR A 183 11.53 13.80 -13.14
C THR A 183 10.45 14.18 -12.12
N PHE A 184 10.52 15.40 -11.60
CA PHE A 184 9.58 15.88 -10.58
C PHE A 184 8.53 16.82 -11.17
N PHE A 185 7.28 16.61 -10.79
CA PHE A 185 6.20 17.51 -11.13
C PHE A 185 6.24 18.80 -10.30
N THR A 186 5.91 19.93 -10.93
CA THR A 186 5.54 21.14 -10.20
C THR A 186 4.23 20.93 -9.46
N LEU A 187 3.87 21.79 -8.51
CA LEU A 187 2.59 21.71 -7.80
C LEU A 187 1.39 21.73 -8.76
N GLU A 188 1.46 22.58 -9.79
CA GLU A 188 0.38 22.67 -10.79
C GLU A 188 0.24 21.39 -11.61
N GLN A 189 1.37 20.81 -12.05
CA GLN A 189 1.40 19.55 -12.77
C GLN A 189 0.88 18.40 -11.89
N PHE A 190 1.30 18.36 -10.62
CA PHE A 190 0.84 17.37 -9.65
C PHE A 190 -0.69 17.42 -9.47
N ILE A 191 -1.27 18.61 -9.33
CA ILE A 191 -2.73 18.73 -9.19
C ILE A 191 -3.45 18.13 -10.40
N LYS A 192 -2.96 18.36 -11.61
CA LYS A 192 -3.52 17.76 -12.84
C LYS A 192 -3.37 16.23 -12.85
N VAL A 193 -2.21 15.72 -12.41
CA VAL A 193 -1.98 14.27 -12.30
C VAL A 193 -2.85 13.66 -11.22
N ALA A 194 -2.96 14.30 -10.06
CA ALA A 194 -3.84 13.83 -8.98
C ALA A 194 -5.30 13.79 -9.43
N ASP A 195 -5.80 14.86 -10.08
CA ASP A 195 -7.17 14.94 -10.61
C ASP A 195 -7.45 13.82 -11.63
N ALA A 196 -6.50 13.54 -12.51
CA ALA A 196 -6.61 12.45 -13.50
C ALA A 196 -6.58 11.05 -12.88
N ASN A 197 -6.10 10.91 -11.65
CA ASN A 197 -6.02 9.64 -10.90
C ASN A 197 -7.03 9.56 -9.75
N ILE A 198 -7.96 10.52 -9.63
CA ILE A 198 -9.08 10.40 -8.70
C ILE A 198 -9.93 9.21 -9.11
N THR A 199 -10.25 8.36 -8.15
CA THR A 199 -10.99 7.12 -8.40
C THR A 199 -12.23 6.99 -7.50
N THR A 200 -13.10 6.07 -7.84
CA THR A 200 -14.32 5.73 -7.10
C THR A 200 -14.19 4.37 -6.42
N VAL A 201 -15.07 4.08 -5.46
CA VAL A 201 -15.12 2.74 -4.82
C VAL A 201 -15.39 1.65 -5.84
N GLU A 202 -16.22 1.94 -6.84
CA GLU A 202 -16.59 0.97 -7.88
C GLU A 202 -15.40 0.64 -8.81
N GLU A 203 -14.62 1.66 -9.18
CA GLU A 203 -13.38 1.46 -9.96
C GLU A 203 -12.35 0.67 -9.15
N LEU A 204 -12.20 0.93 -7.84
CA LEU A 204 -11.32 0.13 -6.97
C LEU A 204 -11.73 -1.34 -6.90
N LYS A 205 -13.05 -1.62 -6.82
CA LYS A 205 -13.56 -3.00 -6.84
C LYS A 205 -13.25 -3.68 -8.17
N THR A 206 -13.56 -3.03 -9.29
CA THR A 206 -13.27 -3.55 -10.63
C THR A 206 -11.80 -3.86 -10.79
N LEU A 207 -10.92 -2.93 -10.38
CA LEU A 207 -9.48 -3.13 -10.44
C LEU A 207 -9.02 -4.32 -9.59
N THR A 208 -9.57 -4.47 -8.38
CA THR A 208 -9.26 -5.62 -7.50
C THR A 208 -9.69 -6.94 -8.16
N GLU A 209 -10.91 -7.00 -8.72
CA GLU A 209 -11.41 -8.19 -9.43
C GLU A 209 -10.55 -8.53 -10.66
N ASP A 210 -10.10 -7.54 -11.40
CA ASP A 210 -9.24 -7.74 -12.57
C ASP A 210 -7.84 -8.23 -12.18
N MET A 211 -7.27 -7.69 -11.10
CA MET A 211 -6.01 -8.18 -10.53
C MET A 211 -6.14 -9.63 -10.02
N GLU A 212 -7.24 -9.98 -9.37
CA GLU A 212 -7.53 -11.35 -8.94
C GLU A 212 -7.64 -12.29 -10.15
N LYS A 213 -8.38 -11.91 -11.19
CA LYS A 213 -8.47 -12.68 -12.44
C LYS A 213 -7.09 -12.89 -13.09
N GLN A 214 -6.28 -11.82 -13.20
CA GLN A 214 -4.92 -11.93 -13.73
C GLN A 214 -4.03 -12.83 -12.85
N SER A 215 -4.19 -12.76 -11.54
CA SER A 215 -3.46 -13.64 -10.61
C SER A 215 -3.83 -15.11 -10.80
N MET A 216 -5.06 -15.39 -11.23
CA MET A 216 -5.56 -16.75 -11.51
C MET A 216 -5.33 -17.20 -12.94
N GLU A 217 -4.89 -16.31 -13.85
CA GLU A 217 -4.58 -16.67 -15.25
C GLU A 217 -3.41 -17.67 -15.29
N GLY A 218 -3.61 -18.77 -16.02
CA GLY A 218 -2.65 -19.88 -16.09
C GLY A 218 -2.62 -20.78 -14.85
N VAL A 219 -3.51 -20.60 -13.89
CA VAL A 219 -3.75 -21.56 -12.81
C VAL A 219 -4.46 -22.78 -13.38
N ASP A 220 -4.04 -23.96 -12.94
CA ASP A 220 -4.69 -25.23 -13.29
C ASP A 220 -6.15 -25.22 -12.84
N GLU A 221 -7.07 -25.67 -13.72
CA GLU A 221 -8.51 -25.73 -13.46
C GLU A 221 -8.85 -26.46 -12.14
N ASP A 222 -8.04 -27.45 -11.76
CA ASP A 222 -8.21 -28.18 -10.50
C ASP A 222 -8.12 -27.27 -9.26
N PHE A 223 -7.43 -26.12 -9.37
CA PHE A 223 -7.22 -25.17 -8.26
C PHE A 223 -8.13 -23.93 -8.30
N LEU A 224 -8.90 -23.72 -9.36
CA LEU A 224 -9.75 -22.53 -9.49
C LEU A 224 -10.78 -22.42 -8.33
N GLU A 225 -11.25 -23.56 -7.83
CA GLU A 225 -12.16 -23.65 -6.68
C GLU A 225 -11.45 -24.10 -5.39
N GLY A 226 -10.12 -24.14 -5.40
CA GLY A 226 -9.29 -24.64 -4.31
C GLY A 226 -8.71 -23.54 -3.42
N PRO A 227 -7.86 -23.92 -2.46
CA PRO A 227 -7.15 -22.96 -1.65
C PRO A 227 -6.25 -22.06 -2.51
N PRO A 228 -6.34 -20.71 -2.39
CA PRO A 228 -5.56 -19.77 -3.21
C PRO A 228 -4.05 -20.03 -3.14
N CYS A 229 -3.53 -20.53 -2.01
CA CYS A 229 -2.13 -20.88 -1.86
C CYS A 229 -1.69 -22.02 -2.79
N LEU A 230 -2.52 -23.01 -3.05
CA LEU A 230 -2.20 -24.08 -3.99
C LEU A 230 -2.23 -23.57 -5.43
N ALA A 231 -3.19 -22.72 -5.77
CA ALA A 231 -3.28 -22.06 -7.07
C ALA A 231 -2.00 -21.27 -7.39
N LEU A 232 -1.56 -20.42 -6.47
CA LEU A 232 -0.34 -19.61 -6.62
C LEU A 232 0.92 -20.48 -6.71
N ILE A 233 1.06 -21.49 -5.84
CA ILE A 233 2.23 -22.37 -5.83
C ILE A 233 2.27 -23.20 -7.12
N SER A 234 1.13 -23.62 -7.69
CA SER A 234 1.10 -24.38 -8.95
C SER A 234 1.73 -23.63 -10.12
N LYS A 235 1.66 -22.27 -10.13
CA LYS A 235 2.30 -21.43 -11.14
C LYS A 235 3.84 -21.44 -11.08
N ILE A 236 4.40 -21.55 -9.88
CA ILE A 236 5.85 -21.47 -9.64
C ILE A 236 6.50 -22.83 -9.41
N SER A 237 5.71 -23.89 -9.30
CA SER A 237 6.19 -25.24 -8.98
C SER A 237 7.16 -25.83 -10.01
N GLY A 238 7.10 -25.39 -11.28
CA GLY A 238 8.02 -25.77 -12.34
C GLY A 238 9.37 -25.06 -12.35
N GLN A 239 9.62 -24.14 -11.43
CA GLN A 239 10.89 -23.42 -11.35
C GLN A 239 11.96 -24.25 -10.60
N ASP A 240 13.20 -24.26 -11.10
CA ASP A 240 14.29 -25.10 -10.57
C ASP A 240 14.63 -24.83 -9.10
N ASN A 241 14.38 -23.63 -8.62
CA ASN A 241 14.73 -23.19 -7.26
C ASN A 241 13.54 -23.19 -6.28
N PHE A 242 12.43 -23.85 -6.61
CA PHE A 242 11.27 -23.89 -5.73
C PHE A 242 11.54 -24.76 -4.49
N ASP A 243 11.66 -24.12 -3.34
CA ASP A 243 11.79 -24.77 -2.02
C ASP A 243 10.39 -24.89 -1.39
N GLY A 244 9.88 -26.08 -1.24
CA GLY A 244 8.55 -26.31 -0.64
C GLY A 244 7.70 -27.34 -1.37
N LYS A 245 8.35 -28.14 -2.23
CA LYS A 245 7.72 -29.23 -3.00
C LYS A 245 6.92 -30.19 -2.10
N ASP A 246 7.52 -30.62 -1.00
CA ASP A 246 6.88 -31.55 -0.05
C ASP A 246 5.61 -30.94 0.56
N ARG A 247 5.68 -29.66 0.97
CA ARG A 247 4.53 -28.96 1.54
C ARG A 247 3.43 -28.76 0.49
N PHE A 248 3.81 -28.44 -0.75
CA PHE A 248 2.87 -28.33 -1.86
C PHE A 248 2.16 -29.69 -2.08
N MET A 249 2.92 -30.78 -2.24
CA MET A 249 2.37 -32.12 -2.48
C MET A 249 1.47 -32.57 -1.35
N TYR A 250 1.86 -32.36 -0.09
CA TYR A 250 1.02 -32.66 1.06
C TYR A 250 -0.31 -31.90 1.00
N ASN A 251 -0.28 -30.60 0.82
CA ASN A 251 -1.50 -29.79 0.74
C ASN A 251 -2.35 -30.14 -0.48
N TYR A 252 -1.71 -30.44 -1.60
CA TYR A 252 -2.38 -30.91 -2.81
C TYR A 252 -3.12 -32.22 -2.58
N HIS A 253 -2.48 -33.23 -1.98
CA HIS A 253 -3.11 -34.49 -1.63
C HIS A 253 -4.32 -34.29 -0.71
N VAL A 254 -4.20 -33.48 0.31
CA VAL A 254 -5.31 -33.14 1.22
C VAL A 254 -6.46 -32.50 0.46
N PHE A 255 -6.18 -31.53 -0.39
CA PHE A 255 -7.18 -30.85 -1.20
C PHE A 255 -7.89 -31.79 -2.17
N VAL A 256 -7.14 -32.59 -2.93
CA VAL A 256 -7.70 -33.53 -3.92
C VAL A 256 -8.52 -34.61 -3.23
N LYS A 257 -8.07 -35.10 -2.07
CA LYS A 257 -8.85 -36.06 -1.27
C LYS A 257 -10.19 -35.48 -0.79
N MET A 258 -10.19 -34.23 -0.38
CA MET A 258 -11.44 -33.54 0.02
C MET A 258 -12.35 -33.28 -1.19
N LYS A 259 -11.79 -32.93 -2.35
CA LYS A 259 -12.56 -32.59 -3.56
C LYS A 259 -13.13 -33.82 -4.27
N TYR A 260 -12.38 -34.91 -4.36
CA TYR A 260 -12.72 -36.09 -5.19
C TYR A 260 -13.06 -37.37 -4.43
N GLY A 261 -13.04 -37.34 -3.07
CA GLY A 261 -13.37 -38.50 -2.25
C GLY A 261 -12.57 -39.74 -2.62
N ASP A 262 -13.24 -40.89 -2.78
CA ASP A 262 -12.59 -42.18 -3.04
C ASP A 262 -11.81 -42.29 -4.36
N THR A 263 -11.95 -41.33 -5.26
CA THR A 263 -11.23 -41.31 -6.57
C THR A 263 -9.96 -40.45 -6.57
N TRP A 264 -9.60 -39.91 -5.43
CA TRP A 264 -8.48 -38.94 -5.30
C TRP A 264 -7.13 -39.50 -5.74
N GLU A 265 -6.86 -40.81 -5.48
CA GLU A 265 -5.56 -41.41 -5.83
C GLU A 265 -5.28 -41.40 -7.34
N GLN A 266 -6.31 -41.55 -8.16
CA GLN A 266 -6.17 -41.46 -9.61
C GLN A 266 -5.78 -40.06 -10.08
N LYS A 267 -6.23 -39.03 -9.34
CA LYS A 267 -5.93 -37.62 -9.66
C LYS A 267 -4.51 -37.23 -9.30
N VAL A 268 -3.96 -37.77 -8.20
CA VAL A 268 -2.62 -37.43 -7.74
C VAL A 268 -1.50 -38.22 -8.41
N LYS A 269 -1.81 -39.35 -9.04
CA LYS A 269 -0.81 -40.25 -9.63
C LYS A 269 0.23 -39.57 -10.54
N ASN A 270 -0.18 -38.56 -11.28
CA ASN A 270 0.69 -37.82 -12.21
C ASN A 270 1.11 -36.44 -11.68
N ALA A 271 0.71 -36.07 -10.45
CA ALA A 271 0.96 -34.75 -9.91
C ALA A 271 2.46 -34.39 -9.82
N PRO A 272 3.36 -35.29 -9.36
CA PRO A 272 4.78 -34.98 -9.31
C PRO A 272 5.34 -34.58 -10.68
N VAL A 273 4.98 -35.33 -11.72
CA VAL A 273 5.43 -35.07 -13.12
C VAL A 273 4.77 -33.81 -13.70
N LYS A 274 3.54 -33.49 -13.27
CA LYS A 274 2.79 -32.34 -13.75
C LYS A 274 3.34 -31.01 -13.18
N TYR A 275 3.73 -31.00 -11.90
CA TYR A 275 4.11 -29.77 -11.21
C TYR A 275 5.60 -29.61 -10.96
N PHE A 276 6.43 -30.65 -11.19
CA PHE A 276 7.87 -30.59 -10.96
C PHE A 276 8.64 -31.13 -12.17
N ALA A 277 9.87 -30.66 -12.37
CA ALA A 277 10.74 -31.20 -13.39
C ALA A 277 10.98 -32.72 -13.17
N ARG A 278 11.13 -33.48 -14.26
CA ARG A 278 11.29 -34.95 -14.23
C ARG A 278 12.38 -35.43 -13.26
N GLU A 279 13.45 -34.69 -13.10
CA GLU A 279 14.56 -34.98 -12.19
C GLU A 279 14.16 -35.03 -10.72
N HIS A 280 13.08 -34.34 -10.37
CA HIS A 280 12.54 -34.30 -9.01
C HIS A 280 11.30 -35.18 -8.81
N ALA A 281 10.68 -35.63 -9.89
CA ALA A 281 9.51 -36.48 -9.83
C ALA A 281 9.87 -37.92 -9.41
N ASN A 282 11.08 -38.39 -9.75
CA ASN A 282 11.57 -39.75 -9.42
C ASN A 282 11.91 -39.91 -7.93
N ALA A 283 11.99 -38.87 -7.15
CA ALA A 283 12.25 -38.93 -5.70
C ALA A 283 11.01 -39.33 -4.89
N TRP A 284 9.86 -39.54 -5.53
CA TRP A 284 8.57 -39.84 -4.87
C TRP A 284 8.05 -41.26 -5.14
N ASP A 285 8.83 -42.07 -5.88
CA ASP A 285 8.44 -43.45 -6.23
C ASP A 285 8.90 -44.53 -5.21
N ASP A 286 9.47 -44.11 -4.07
CA ASP A 286 9.80 -44.92 -2.90
C ASP A 286 8.82 -44.57 -1.75
#